data_8019e4e9f026ff9c015c667a828c3518
#
_entry.id   8019e4e9f026ff9c015c667a828c3518
#
_cell.length_a   1.000
_cell.length_b   1.000
_cell.length_c   1.000
_cell.angle_alpha   90.00
_cell.angle_beta   90.00
_cell.angle_gamma   90.00
#
_symmetry.space_group_name_H-M   'P 1'
#
loop_
_entity.id
_entity.type
_entity.pdbx_description
1 polymer ?
#
loop_
_entity_poly.entity_id
_entity_poly.type
_entity_poly.pdbx_seq_one_letter_code
_entity_poly.pdbx_strand_id
1 'polypeptide(L)'
;NNEINKPPYKLPNGVIHLEDKKSTETLIFIGTVQNFESLIHQAESNTLYKYMGYGAGSEMFRIIRQEKRASYDPRSHFSQIGEKLAFLGLSATVGSDRWDEIYSLMFDIHNNTRMGLNTTKGLKNSHNTVINELISNLRRKPNWLVKRYLELHPEQPPKASINLELIDASFDVSVSELNNKAINILSDPSRLISIIIGGKINSRIKKDSTSYCQLPKKKPLEFCLKKLSKVQDLR
;
A
#
# COMPACT_ATOMS: atom_id res chain seq x y z
N ASN A 1 27.86 -14.50 -10.76
CA ASN A 1 26.90 -15.14 -9.84
C ASN A 1 26.90 -14.51 -8.43
N ASN A 2 26.88 -13.19 -8.29
CA ASN A 2 26.93 -12.52 -6.97
C ASN A 2 25.94 -11.35 -6.84
N GLU A 3 24.76 -11.41 -7.47
CA GLU A 3 23.78 -10.33 -7.39
C GLU A 3 22.54 -10.63 -6.53
N ILE A 4 22.46 -11.80 -5.89
CA ILE A 4 21.25 -12.23 -5.15
C ILE A 4 21.19 -11.65 -3.72
N ASN A 5 22.23 -10.97 -3.25
CA ASN A 5 22.29 -10.37 -1.91
C ASN A 5 22.20 -8.84 -1.91
N LYS A 6 21.38 -8.25 -2.79
CA LYS A 6 21.01 -6.84 -2.56
C LYS A 6 20.10 -6.78 -1.32
N PRO A 7 20.41 -5.88 -0.36
CA PRO A 7 19.54 -5.71 0.82
C PRO A 7 18.11 -5.44 0.35
N PRO A 8 17.11 -5.86 1.12
CA PRO A 8 15.71 -5.69 0.74
C PRO A 8 15.46 -4.24 0.34
N TYR A 9 14.86 -4.04 -0.83
CA TYR A 9 14.58 -2.71 -1.38
C TYR A 9 13.76 -1.92 -0.35
N LYS A 10 14.30 -0.79 0.12
CA LYS A 10 13.67 0.07 1.12
C LYS A 10 13.36 1.41 0.47
N LEU A 11 12.08 1.76 0.40
CA LEU A 11 11.69 3.12 0.00
C LEU A 11 12.06 4.11 1.12
N PRO A 12 12.56 5.29 0.76
CA PRO A 12 12.71 6.35 1.74
C PRO A 12 11.34 6.80 2.25
N ASN A 13 11.24 7.16 3.52
CA ASN A 13 10.06 7.84 4.04
C ASN A 13 10.07 9.33 3.69
N GLY A 14 8.93 9.97 3.75
CA GLY A 14 8.79 11.40 3.52
C GLY A 14 7.72 11.74 2.49
N VAL A 15 7.70 13.00 2.09
CA VAL A 15 6.68 13.55 1.18
C VAL A 15 7.31 13.97 -0.13
N ILE A 16 6.81 13.43 -1.23
CA ILE A 16 7.09 13.88 -2.60
C ILE A 16 5.86 14.63 -3.10
N HIS A 17 6.04 15.88 -3.50
CA HIS A 17 4.96 16.72 -3.99
C HIS A 17 5.23 17.20 -5.41
N LEU A 18 4.33 16.87 -6.33
CA LEU A 18 4.26 17.42 -7.67
C LEU A 18 3.13 18.46 -7.72
N GLU A 19 3.51 19.73 -7.61
CA GLU A 19 2.52 20.82 -7.62
C GLU A 19 1.96 21.07 -9.02
N ASP A 20 0.64 21.07 -9.14
CA ASP A 20 -0.10 21.64 -10.27
C ASP A 20 -1.11 22.67 -9.80
N LYS A 21 -0.72 23.95 -9.92
CA LYS A 21 -1.53 25.10 -9.45
C LYS A 21 -2.88 25.24 -10.16
N LYS A 22 -3.06 24.59 -11.31
CA LYS A 22 -4.30 24.64 -12.11
C LYS A 22 -5.22 23.47 -11.80
N SER A 23 -4.74 22.45 -11.10
CA SER A 23 -5.55 21.30 -10.77
C SER A 23 -6.58 21.64 -9.69
N THR A 24 -7.83 21.29 -9.95
CA THR A 24 -8.93 21.34 -8.99
C THR A 24 -8.95 20.07 -8.11
N GLU A 25 -8.19 19.05 -8.49
CA GLU A 25 -8.10 17.78 -7.79
C GLU A 25 -6.67 17.51 -7.35
N THR A 26 -6.53 16.75 -6.28
CA THR A 26 -5.25 16.28 -5.74
C THR A 26 -5.30 14.77 -5.56
N LEU A 27 -4.38 14.07 -6.20
CA LEU A 27 -4.12 12.66 -5.94
C LEU A 27 -3.19 12.55 -4.73
N ILE A 28 -3.62 11.79 -3.75
CA ILE A 28 -2.85 11.42 -2.57
C ILE A 28 -2.53 9.94 -2.65
N PHE A 29 -1.29 9.59 -2.42
CA PHE A 29 -0.83 8.23 -2.23
C PHE A 29 0.03 8.17 -0.97
N ILE A 30 -0.20 7.18 -0.09
CA ILE A 30 0.69 6.81 1.00
C ILE A 30 1.00 5.32 0.91
N GLY A 31 2.25 4.93 1.13
CA GLY A 31 2.59 3.51 1.00
C GLY A 31 4.04 3.18 1.32
N THR A 32 4.37 1.91 1.10
CA THR A 32 5.71 1.37 1.32
C THR A 32 5.98 0.15 0.44
N VAL A 33 7.23 -0.28 0.41
CA VAL A 33 7.60 -1.62 -0.07
C VAL A 33 7.89 -2.47 1.15
N GLN A 34 7.24 -3.63 1.22
CA GLN A 34 7.37 -4.56 2.32
C GLN A 34 7.91 -5.91 1.85
N ASN A 35 8.88 -6.44 2.59
CA ASN A 35 9.36 -7.81 2.45
C ASN A 35 8.59 -8.71 3.43
N PHE A 36 8.11 -9.84 2.95
CA PHE A 36 7.36 -10.81 3.74
C PHE A 36 8.27 -11.94 4.22
N GLU A 37 8.13 -12.32 5.47
CA GLU A 37 8.85 -13.45 6.05
C GLU A 37 8.29 -14.79 5.54
N SER A 38 6.97 -14.84 5.32
CA SER A 38 6.23 -16.03 4.87
C SER A 38 5.03 -15.67 3.99
N LEU A 39 4.45 -16.68 3.33
CA LEU A 39 3.20 -16.52 2.57
C LEU A 39 2.00 -16.18 3.48
N ILE A 40 1.99 -16.69 4.72
CA ILE A 40 0.97 -16.32 5.72
C ILE A 40 1.07 -14.84 6.04
N HIS A 41 2.27 -14.31 6.31
CA HIS A 41 2.49 -12.88 6.55
C HIS A 41 2.03 -12.03 5.34
N GLN A 42 2.28 -12.51 4.12
CA GLN A 42 1.78 -11.86 2.90
C GLN A 42 0.24 -11.87 2.82
N ALA A 43 -0.41 -12.98 3.14
CA ALA A 43 -1.86 -13.12 3.14
C ALA A 43 -2.53 -12.26 4.24
N GLU A 44 -1.93 -12.22 5.43
CA GLU A 44 -2.33 -11.34 6.53
C GLU A 44 -2.25 -9.86 6.12
N SER A 45 -1.12 -9.45 5.54
CA SER A 45 -0.93 -8.08 5.03
C SER A 45 -1.97 -7.72 3.96
N ASN A 46 -2.21 -8.61 2.99
CA ASN A 46 -3.22 -8.39 1.95
C ASN A 46 -4.62 -8.22 2.56
N THR A 47 -4.97 -9.04 3.54
CA THR A 47 -6.25 -8.95 4.25
C THR A 47 -6.43 -7.58 4.93
N LEU A 48 -5.41 -7.09 5.63
CA LEU A 48 -5.44 -5.78 6.29
C LEU A 48 -5.54 -4.63 5.28
N TYR A 49 -4.81 -4.69 4.16
CA TYR A 49 -4.92 -3.68 3.10
C TYR A 49 -6.29 -3.70 2.42
N LYS A 50 -6.89 -4.87 2.20
CA LYS A 50 -8.28 -5.00 1.72
C LYS A 50 -9.27 -4.39 2.70
N TYR A 51 -9.09 -4.62 3.99
CA TYR A 51 -9.90 -4.00 5.04
C TYR A 51 -9.85 -2.46 4.99
N MET A 52 -8.65 -1.90 4.82
CA MET A 52 -8.48 -0.45 4.74
C MET A 52 -9.15 0.17 3.52
N GLY A 53 -9.00 -0.40 2.31
CA GLY A 53 -9.35 0.35 1.10
C GLY A 53 -9.94 -0.44 -0.06
N TYR A 54 -10.49 -1.65 0.13
CA TYR A 54 -11.04 -2.40 -0.98
C TYR A 54 -12.57 -2.56 -0.92
N GLY A 55 -13.25 -1.92 -1.88
CA GLY A 55 -14.70 -2.03 -2.04
C GLY A 55 -15.52 -1.25 -1.01
N ALA A 56 -16.84 -1.39 -1.10
CA ALA A 56 -17.80 -0.61 -0.33
C ALA A 56 -17.80 -0.89 1.19
N GLY A 57 -17.22 -2.00 1.61
CA GLY A 57 -17.11 -2.37 3.02
C GLY A 57 -15.81 -1.93 3.70
N SER A 58 -14.92 -1.23 2.99
CA SER A 58 -13.64 -0.79 3.53
C SER A 58 -13.74 0.50 4.35
N GLU A 59 -12.77 0.71 5.25
CA GLU A 59 -12.71 1.92 6.09
C GLU A 59 -12.56 3.20 5.26
N MET A 60 -11.72 3.19 4.22
CA MET A 60 -11.58 4.36 3.33
C MET A 60 -12.89 4.69 2.61
N PHE A 61 -13.64 3.66 2.16
CA PHE A 61 -14.92 3.89 1.52
C PHE A 61 -15.92 4.48 2.51
N ARG A 62 -16.02 3.92 3.72
CA ARG A 62 -16.90 4.40 4.78
C ARG A 62 -16.58 5.82 5.19
N ILE A 63 -15.32 6.10 5.54
CA ILE A 63 -14.92 7.40 6.10
C ILE A 63 -14.81 8.46 4.99
N ILE A 64 -14.01 8.19 3.94
CA ILE A 64 -13.67 9.22 2.94
C ILE A 64 -14.81 9.44 1.95
N ARG A 65 -15.46 8.35 1.48
CA ARG A 65 -16.50 8.46 0.47
C ARG A 65 -17.89 8.71 1.07
N GLN A 66 -18.30 7.94 2.09
CA GLN A 66 -19.66 8.06 2.62
C GLN A 66 -19.80 9.21 3.64
N GLU A 67 -18.95 9.26 4.66
CA GLU A 67 -19.05 10.26 5.73
C GLU A 67 -18.56 11.63 5.27
N LYS A 68 -17.38 11.69 4.65
CA LYS A 68 -16.76 12.96 4.21
C LYS A 68 -17.18 13.39 2.82
N ARG A 69 -17.66 12.46 1.98
CA ARG A 69 -18.04 12.71 0.56
C ARG A 69 -16.91 13.40 -0.23
N ALA A 70 -15.66 13.04 0.08
CA ALA A 70 -14.48 13.76 -0.40
C ALA A 70 -13.81 13.08 -1.60
N SER A 71 -14.04 11.78 -1.84
CA SER A 71 -13.46 11.04 -2.95
C SER A 71 -14.42 10.00 -3.50
N TYR A 72 -14.35 9.77 -4.81
CA TYR A 72 -15.11 8.71 -5.48
C TYR A 72 -14.32 7.39 -5.57
N ASP A 73 -12.99 7.44 -5.43
CA ASP A 73 -12.09 6.32 -5.70
C ASP A 73 -11.07 6.01 -4.57
N PRO A 74 -11.45 6.16 -3.28
CA PRO A 74 -10.53 5.79 -2.22
C PRO A 74 -10.28 4.29 -2.26
N ARG A 75 -8.99 3.89 -2.33
CA ARG A 75 -8.62 2.48 -2.50
C ARG A 75 -7.30 2.11 -1.84
N SER A 76 -7.14 0.82 -1.54
CA SER A 76 -5.85 0.23 -1.20
C SER A 76 -5.21 -0.45 -2.39
N HIS A 77 -3.90 -0.54 -2.34
CA HIS A 77 -3.05 -1.21 -3.32
C HIS A 77 -2.25 -2.32 -2.64
N PHE A 78 -2.24 -3.48 -3.25
CA PHE A 78 -1.39 -4.60 -2.90
C PHE A 78 -0.83 -5.17 -4.20
N SER A 79 0.40 -4.80 -4.53
CA SER A 79 1.06 -5.21 -5.78
C SER A 79 2.33 -5.96 -5.47
N GLN A 80 2.29 -7.27 -5.68
CA GLN A 80 3.47 -8.13 -5.55
C GLN A 80 4.46 -7.82 -6.67
N ILE A 81 5.72 -7.54 -6.31
CA ILE A 81 6.81 -7.19 -7.22
C ILE A 81 7.97 -8.19 -7.15
N GLY A 82 7.89 -9.17 -6.29
CA GLY A 82 8.80 -10.29 -6.10
C GLY A 82 8.13 -11.38 -5.30
N GLU A 83 8.78 -12.52 -5.13
CA GLU A 83 8.23 -13.67 -4.40
C GLU A 83 7.77 -13.29 -2.98
N LYS A 84 8.62 -12.54 -2.28
CA LYS A 84 8.39 -12.07 -0.90
C LYS A 84 8.32 -10.56 -0.78
N LEU A 85 8.12 -9.84 -1.90
CA LEU A 85 8.18 -8.39 -1.93
C LEU A 85 6.92 -7.83 -2.57
N ALA A 86 6.26 -6.90 -1.89
CA ALA A 86 5.13 -6.18 -2.47
C ALA A 86 5.20 -4.68 -2.20
N PHE A 87 4.61 -3.94 -3.12
CA PHE A 87 4.27 -2.54 -2.95
C PHE A 87 2.86 -2.45 -2.36
N LEU A 88 2.74 -1.74 -1.26
CA LEU A 88 1.53 -1.59 -0.47
C LEU A 88 1.19 -0.12 -0.31
N GLY A 89 -0.08 0.24 -0.41
CA GLY A 89 -0.46 1.62 -0.21
C GLY A 89 -1.94 1.89 -0.20
N LEU A 90 -2.27 3.14 0.11
CA LEU A 90 -3.60 3.72 0.04
C LEU A 90 -3.56 4.92 -0.90
N SER A 91 -4.62 5.13 -1.69
CA SER A 91 -4.75 6.32 -2.54
C SER A 91 -6.17 6.87 -2.54
N ALA A 92 -6.28 8.17 -2.77
CA ALA A 92 -7.55 8.85 -2.99
C ALA A 92 -7.33 10.08 -3.88
N THR A 93 -8.29 10.35 -4.78
CA THR A 93 -8.37 11.61 -5.52
C THR A 93 -9.44 12.47 -4.87
N VAL A 94 -9.08 13.70 -4.50
CA VAL A 94 -9.93 14.60 -3.71
C VAL A 94 -9.85 16.03 -4.24
N GLY A 95 -10.84 16.87 -3.89
CA GLY A 95 -10.75 18.29 -4.17
C GLY A 95 -9.51 18.94 -3.54
N SER A 96 -8.87 19.85 -4.28
CA SER A 96 -7.60 20.47 -3.84
C SER A 96 -7.75 21.40 -2.63
N ASP A 97 -8.97 21.70 -2.21
CA ASP A 97 -9.30 22.45 -0.99
C ASP A 97 -9.35 21.60 0.28
N ARG A 98 -9.49 20.27 0.15
CA ARG A 98 -9.68 19.33 1.28
C ARG A 98 -8.64 18.23 1.36
N TRP A 99 -7.61 18.26 0.54
CA TRP A 99 -6.67 17.15 0.44
C TRP A 99 -5.88 16.90 1.73
N ASP A 100 -5.58 17.93 2.51
CA ASP A 100 -4.84 17.81 3.77
C ASP A 100 -5.66 17.11 4.87
N GLU A 101 -6.98 17.37 4.94
CA GLU A 101 -7.89 16.61 5.80
C GLU A 101 -7.85 15.13 5.45
N ILE A 102 -7.99 14.82 4.16
CA ILE A 102 -8.05 13.42 3.70
C ILE A 102 -6.69 12.72 3.83
N TYR A 103 -5.60 13.45 3.60
CA TYR A 103 -4.25 12.95 3.86
C TYR A 103 -4.09 12.49 5.31
N SER A 104 -4.50 13.30 6.27
CA SER A 104 -4.45 12.94 7.69
C SER A 104 -5.33 11.73 7.99
N LEU A 105 -6.57 11.70 7.48
CA LEU A 105 -7.47 10.56 7.65
C LEU A 105 -6.91 9.25 7.08
N MET A 106 -6.19 9.27 5.96
CA MET A 106 -5.55 8.08 5.41
C MET A 106 -4.48 7.52 6.35
N PHE A 107 -3.70 8.38 7.01
CA PHE A 107 -2.75 7.96 8.04
C PHE A 107 -3.46 7.42 9.28
N ASP A 108 -4.56 8.05 9.70
CA ASP A 108 -5.35 7.58 10.85
C ASP A 108 -5.95 6.18 10.56
N ILE A 109 -6.50 5.96 9.37
CA ILE A 109 -7.02 4.65 8.95
C ILE A 109 -5.91 3.59 8.99
N HIS A 110 -4.73 3.91 8.42
CA HIS A 110 -3.59 2.99 8.43
C HIS A 110 -3.14 2.70 9.87
N ASN A 111 -2.98 3.73 10.70
CA ASN A 111 -2.53 3.58 12.08
C ASN A 111 -3.54 2.83 12.95
N ASN A 112 -4.83 3.14 12.83
CA ASN A 112 -5.89 2.44 13.56
C ASN A 112 -5.92 0.96 13.18
N THR A 113 -5.76 0.65 11.88
CA THR A 113 -5.66 -0.74 11.40
C THR A 113 -4.44 -1.43 12.01
N ARG A 114 -3.29 -0.78 12.00
CA ARG A 114 -2.05 -1.27 12.60
C ARG A 114 -2.17 -1.51 14.11
N MET A 115 -2.88 -0.64 14.82
CA MET A 115 -3.13 -0.76 16.27
C MET A 115 -4.20 -1.81 16.62
N GLY A 116 -4.71 -2.54 15.62
CA GLY A 116 -5.71 -3.59 15.83
C GLY A 116 -7.10 -3.07 16.16
N LEU A 117 -7.43 -1.83 15.82
CA LEU A 117 -8.75 -1.23 16.05
C LEU A 117 -9.73 -1.59 14.93
N ASN A 118 -9.70 -2.84 14.46
CA ASN A 118 -10.49 -3.31 13.33
C ASN A 118 -11.71 -4.11 13.78
N THR A 119 -12.82 -3.98 13.04
CA THR A 119 -14.00 -4.79 13.32
C THR A 119 -13.79 -6.24 12.83
N THR A 120 -14.13 -7.22 13.66
CA THR A 120 -14.04 -8.64 13.29
C THR A 120 -14.83 -8.96 12.02
N LYS A 121 -16.03 -8.38 11.87
CA LYS A 121 -16.86 -8.54 10.66
C LYS A 121 -16.14 -8.00 9.42
N GLY A 122 -15.55 -6.82 9.53
CA GLY A 122 -14.82 -6.20 8.41
C GLY A 122 -13.60 -7.02 8.00
N LEU A 123 -12.79 -7.48 8.97
CA LEU A 123 -11.64 -8.35 8.71
C LEU A 123 -12.06 -9.66 8.03
N LYS A 124 -13.14 -10.31 8.52
CA LYS A 124 -13.66 -11.54 7.92
C LYS A 124 -14.11 -11.33 6.47
N ASN A 125 -14.81 -10.23 6.20
CA ASN A 125 -15.24 -9.90 4.84
C ASN A 125 -14.03 -9.66 3.91
N SER A 126 -13.02 -8.95 4.38
CA SER A 126 -11.79 -8.68 3.62
C SER A 126 -10.99 -9.94 3.36
N HIS A 127 -10.88 -10.82 4.34
CA HIS A 127 -10.24 -12.13 4.20
C HIS A 127 -10.96 -13.00 3.15
N ASN A 128 -12.30 -13.12 3.22
CA ASN A 128 -13.08 -13.81 2.20
C ASN A 128 -12.88 -13.22 0.81
N THR A 129 -12.72 -11.90 0.71
CA THR A 129 -12.45 -11.22 -0.57
C THR A 129 -11.08 -11.64 -1.13
N VAL A 130 -10.03 -11.71 -0.30
CA VAL A 130 -8.70 -12.19 -0.71
C VAL A 130 -8.79 -13.60 -1.29
N ILE A 131 -9.41 -14.53 -0.57
CA ILE A 131 -9.58 -15.93 -1.00
C ILE A 131 -10.37 -15.99 -2.32
N ASN A 132 -11.50 -15.30 -2.41
CA ASN A 132 -12.35 -15.32 -3.60
C ASN A 132 -11.63 -14.75 -4.83
N GLU A 133 -10.81 -13.70 -4.69
CA GLU A 133 -10.01 -13.17 -5.78
C GLU A 133 -8.95 -14.16 -6.25
N LEU A 134 -8.23 -14.80 -5.33
CA LEU A 134 -7.23 -15.81 -5.67
C LEU A 134 -7.87 -16.96 -6.44
N ILE A 135 -8.98 -17.52 -5.95
CA ILE A 135 -9.72 -18.60 -6.60
C ILE A 135 -10.28 -18.14 -7.96
N SER A 136 -10.83 -16.92 -8.05
CA SER A 136 -11.37 -16.36 -9.28
C SER A 136 -10.28 -16.17 -10.36
N ASN A 137 -9.10 -15.72 -9.95
CA ASN A 137 -7.95 -15.57 -10.85
C ASN A 137 -7.49 -16.92 -11.40
N LEU A 138 -7.46 -17.97 -10.58
CA LEU A 138 -7.17 -19.34 -11.01
C LEU A 138 -8.17 -19.83 -12.08
N ARG A 139 -9.46 -19.60 -11.87
CA ARG A 139 -10.52 -20.11 -12.75
C ARG A 139 -10.65 -19.36 -14.07
N ARG A 140 -10.48 -18.03 -14.03
CA ARG A 140 -10.80 -17.16 -15.19
C ARG A 140 -9.63 -16.87 -16.11
N LYS A 141 -8.40 -16.99 -15.63
CA LYS A 141 -7.21 -16.54 -16.35
C LYS A 141 -6.03 -17.50 -16.15
N PRO A 142 -6.09 -18.74 -16.65
CA PRO A 142 -4.97 -19.68 -16.49
C PRO A 142 -3.64 -19.12 -17.03
N ASN A 143 -3.68 -18.39 -18.15
CA ASN A 143 -2.49 -17.71 -18.70
C ASN A 143 -1.96 -16.59 -17.78
N TRP A 144 -2.81 -16.00 -16.92
CA TRP A 144 -2.39 -15.01 -15.95
C TRP A 144 -1.45 -15.61 -14.92
N LEU A 145 -1.68 -16.84 -14.49
CA LEU A 145 -0.81 -17.54 -13.54
C LEU A 145 0.59 -17.74 -14.11
N VAL A 146 0.68 -18.21 -15.36
CA VAL A 146 1.97 -18.40 -16.02
C VAL A 146 2.69 -17.07 -16.20
N LYS A 147 1.98 -16.06 -16.69
CA LYS A 147 2.54 -14.70 -16.84
C LYS A 147 3.02 -14.15 -15.50
N ARG A 148 2.21 -14.26 -14.46
CA ARG A 148 2.53 -13.77 -13.12
C ARG A 148 3.72 -14.51 -12.53
N TYR A 149 3.79 -15.81 -12.73
CA TYR A 149 4.94 -16.61 -12.29
C TYR A 149 6.23 -16.12 -12.96
N LEU A 150 6.21 -15.95 -14.29
CA LEU A 150 7.38 -15.49 -15.05
C LEU A 150 7.82 -14.06 -14.66
N GLU A 151 6.87 -13.19 -14.33
CA GLU A 151 7.17 -11.84 -13.83
C GLU A 151 7.89 -11.87 -12.46
N LEU A 152 7.51 -12.82 -11.59
CA LEU A 152 8.08 -12.93 -10.24
C LEU A 152 9.38 -13.74 -10.20
N HIS A 153 9.56 -14.64 -11.17
CA HIS A 153 10.69 -15.59 -11.22
C HIS A 153 11.28 -15.68 -12.63
N PRO A 154 11.86 -14.59 -13.17
CA PRO A 154 12.29 -14.53 -14.55
C PRO A 154 13.38 -15.56 -14.91
N GLU A 155 14.12 -16.06 -13.91
CA GLU A 155 15.21 -17.00 -14.11
C GLU A 155 14.87 -18.45 -13.69
N GLN A 156 13.62 -18.72 -13.29
CA GLN A 156 13.21 -20.04 -12.81
C GLN A 156 12.13 -20.66 -13.71
N PRO A 157 12.17 -21.98 -13.92
CA PRO A 157 11.08 -22.66 -14.61
C PRO A 157 9.77 -22.53 -13.79
N PRO A 158 8.62 -22.43 -14.46
CA PRO A 158 7.32 -22.28 -13.81
C PRO A 158 7.05 -23.43 -12.82
N LYS A 159 6.87 -23.09 -11.54
CA LYS A 159 6.34 -24.02 -10.54
C LYS A 159 4.87 -23.67 -10.33
N ALA A 160 3.97 -24.57 -10.71
CA ALA A 160 2.53 -24.38 -10.53
C ALA A 160 2.10 -24.26 -9.06
N SER A 161 2.97 -24.67 -8.13
CA SER A 161 2.69 -24.73 -6.68
C SER A 161 2.57 -23.37 -6.00
N ILE A 162 3.29 -22.32 -6.44
CA ILE A 162 3.38 -21.05 -5.69
C ILE A 162 2.02 -20.38 -5.47
N ASN A 163 1.13 -20.43 -6.48
CA ASN A 163 -0.19 -19.81 -6.31
C ASN A 163 -1.13 -20.67 -5.45
N LEU A 164 -0.97 -21.99 -5.47
CA LEU A 164 -1.69 -22.88 -4.58
C LEU A 164 -1.21 -22.70 -3.14
N GLU A 165 0.10 -22.59 -2.93
CA GLU A 165 0.69 -22.33 -1.61
C GLU A 165 0.21 -20.99 -1.02
N LEU A 166 0.06 -19.92 -1.84
CA LEU A 166 -0.51 -18.66 -1.37
C LEU A 166 -2.00 -18.78 -1.03
N ILE A 167 -2.76 -19.59 -1.77
CA ILE A 167 -4.16 -19.88 -1.47
C ILE A 167 -4.24 -20.64 -0.15
N ASP A 168 -3.45 -21.69 0.02
CA ASP A 168 -3.41 -22.47 1.25
C ASP A 168 -3.02 -21.59 2.43
N ALA A 169 -1.95 -20.80 2.31
CA ALA A 169 -1.55 -19.82 3.31
C ALA A 169 -2.66 -18.78 3.61
N SER A 170 -3.47 -18.42 2.60
CA SER A 170 -4.59 -17.52 2.83
C SER A 170 -5.74 -18.17 3.61
N PHE A 171 -5.97 -19.47 3.46
CA PHE A 171 -6.92 -20.21 4.30
C PHE A 171 -6.43 -20.36 5.75
N ASP A 172 -5.12 -20.43 5.97
CA ASP A 172 -4.50 -20.56 7.28
C ASP A 172 -4.46 -19.24 8.09
N VAL A 173 -4.86 -18.10 7.49
CA VAL A 173 -4.94 -16.82 8.21
C VAL A 173 -5.97 -16.88 9.33
N SER A 174 -5.52 -16.73 10.57
CA SER A 174 -6.40 -16.61 11.74
C SER A 174 -6.96 -15.17 11.84
N VAL A 175 -8.17 -14.97 11.30
CA VAL A 175 -8.84 -13.65 11.33
C VAL A 175 -9.03 -13.12 12.76
N SER A 176 -9.25 -14.01 13.74
CA SER A 176 -9.40 -13.63 15.15
C SER A 176 -8.12 -13.06 15.77
N GLU A 177 -6.95 -13.43 15.23
CA GLU A 177 -5.65 -12.95 15.71
C GLU A 177 -5.11 -11.74 14.95
N LEU A 178 -5.69 -11.39 13.80
CA LEU A 178 -5.19 -10.31 12.96
C LEU A 178 -5.05 -8.98 13.70
N ASN A 179 -5.98 -8.64 14.59
CA ASN A 179 -5.90 -7.43 15.40
C ASN A 179 -4.65 -7.42 16.28
N ASN A 180 -4.36 -8.54 16.93
CA ASN A 180 -3.20 -8.67 17.83
C ASN A 180 -1.87 -8.64 17.06
N LYS A 181 -1.88 -9.15 15.82
CA LYS A 181 -0.69 -9.23 14.96
C LYS A 181 -0.48 -7.98 14.10
N ALA A 182 -1.50 -7.14 13.90
CA ALA A 182 -1.48 -6.04 12.95
C ALA A 182 -0.31 -5.07 13.14
N ILE A 183 0.10 -4.81 14.38
CA ILE A 183 1.24 -3.95 14.70
C ILE A 183 2.58 -4.48 14.17
N ASN A 184 2.71 -5.81 14.06
CA ASN A 184 3.91 -6.47 13.54
C ASN A 184 3.83 -6.67 12.01
N ILE A 185 2.62 -6.70 11.46
CA ILE A 185 2.37 -6.92 10.04
C ILE A 185 2.48 -5.63 9.25
N LEU A 186 1.89 -4.55 9.74
CA LEU A 186 1.86 -3.27 9.04
C LEU A 186 3.03 -2.37 9.43
N SER A 187 3.62 -1.74 8.43
CA SER A 187 4.70 -0.76 8.65
C SER A 187 4.25 0.40 9.53
N ASP A 188 5.17 0.91 10.35
CA ASP A 188 4.94 2.13 11.11
C ASP A 188 4.60 3.31 10.17
N PRO A 189 3.59 4.15 10.49
CA PRO A 189 3.24 5.31 9.66
C PRO A 189 4.42 6.22 9.34
N SER A 190 5.39 6.36 10.23
CA SER A 190 6.60 7.16 10.01
C SER A 190 7.52 6.61 8.93
N ARG A 191 7.32 5.36 8.51
CA ARG A 191 8.11 4.70 7.44
C ARG A 191 7.42 4.76 6.08
N LEU A 192 6.22 5.32 5.99
CA LEU A 192 5.50 5.43 4.73
C LEU A 192 6.05 6.59 3.90
N ILE A 193 6.10 6.39 2.58
CA ILE A 193 6.29 7.46 1.61
C ILE A 193 4.93 8.02 1.21
N SER A 194 4.86 9.33 1.07
CA SER A 194 3.69 10.02 0.55
C SER A 194 4.00 10.64 -0.81
N ILE A 195 3.09 10.47 -1.76
CA ILE A 195 3.16 11.12 -3.08
C ILE A 195 1.88 11.94 -3.24
N ILE A 196 2.04 13.24 -3.43
CA ILE A 196 0.94 14.20 -3.59
C ILE A 196 1.09 14.87 -4.94
N ILE A 197 0.06 14.74 -5.79
CA ILE A 197 0.04 15.32 -7.13
C ILE A 197 -1.19 16.22 -7.25
N GLY A 198 -0.99 17.51 -7.45
CA GLY A 198 -2.09 18.47 -7.59
C GLY A 198 -1.86 19.76 -6.81
N GLY A 199 -2.83 20.18 -6.02
CA GLY A 199 -2.90 21.48 -5.37
C GLY A 199 -1.67 21.92 -4.56
N LYS A 200 -1.71 23.15 -4.08
CA LYS A 200 -0.63 23.70 -3.23
C LYS A 200 -0.50 22.92 -1.94
N ILE A 201 0.73 22.64 -1.55
CA ILE A 201 0.98 22.00 -0.27
C ILE A 201 0.79 23.01 0.88
N ASN A 202 0.13 22.55 1.93
CA ASN A 202 0.00 23.32 3.16
C ASN A 202 1.39 23.48 3.83
N SER A 203 1.65 24.71 4.35
CA SER A 203 2.90 25.02 5.05
C SER A 203 3.12 24.13 6.30
N ARG A 204 2.05 23.62 6.91
CA ARG A 204 2.10 22.69 8.04
C ARG A 204 2.77 21.38 7.64
N ILE A 205 2.35 20.76 6.53
CA ILE A 205 2.94 19.50 6.04
C ILE A 205 4.42 19.67 5.68
N LYS A 206 4.82 20.84 5.14
CA LYS A 206 6.23 21.14 4.89
C LYS A 206 7.05 21.22 6.17
N LYS A 207 6.47 21.69 7.28
CA LYS A 207 7.16 21.82 8.56
C LYS A 207 7.18 20.51 9.36
N ASP A 208 6.07 19.76 9.32
CA ASP A 208 5.90 18.54 10.10
C ASP A 208 6.59 17.33 9.42
N SER A 209 6.80 17.37 8.10
CA SER A 209 7.54 16.31 7.40
C SER A 209 9.05 16.51 7.58
N THR A 210 9.69 15.57 8.26
CA THR A 210 11.14 15.55 8.46
C THR A 210 11.91 15.38 7.14
N SER A 211 11.22 14.98 6.08
CA SER A 211 11.76 14.77 4.74
C SER A 211 10.72 15.18 3.69
N TYR A 212 10.98 16.29 3.01
CA TYR A 212 10.12 16.83 1.96
C TYR A 212 10.90 17.10 0.68
N CYS A 213 10.34 16.68 -0.45
CA CYS A 213 10.87 16.95 -1.78
C CYS A 213 9.78 17.47 -2.72
N GLN A 214 9.89 18.72 -3.16
CA GLN A 214 9.08 19.20 -4.28
C GLN A 214 9.67 18.67 -5.60
N LEU A 215 8.90 17.88 -6.33
CA LEU A 215 9.31 17.31 -7.61
C LEU A 215 9.12 18.35 -8.73
N PRO A 216 10.22 18.78 -9.42
CA PRO A 216 10.08 19.65 -10.57
C PRO A 216 9.39 18.94 -11.74
N LYS A 217 8.48 19.62 -12.47
CA LYS A 217 7.67 19.06 -13.57
C LYS A 217 8.46 18.26 -14.64
N LYS A 218 9.74 18.58 -14.84
CA LYS A 218 10.61 17.93 -15.85
C LYS A 218 11.56 16.88 -15.27
N LYS A 219 11.47 16.59 -13.97
CA LYS A 219 12.35 15.60 -13.33
C LYS A 219 11.58 14.31 -13.05
N PRO A 220 12.22 13.14 -13.20
CA PRO A 220 11.62 11.87 -12.85
C PRO A 220 11.51 11.71 -11.32
N LEU A 221 10.67 10.78 -10.88
CA LEU A 221 10.40 10.50 -9.46
C LEU A 221 11.68 10.16 -8.68
N GLU A 222 12.64 9.49 -9.32
CA GLU A 222 13.95 9.10 -8.77
C GLU A 222 14.75 10.28 -8.24
N PHE A 223 14.52 11.48 -8.79
CA PHE A 223 15.14 12.71 -8.28
C PHE A 223 14.80 12.94 -6.81
N CYS A 224 13.53 12.82 -6.46
CA CYS A 224 13.07 12.98 -5.08
C CYS A 224 13.42 11.76 -4.21
N LEU A 225 13.32 10.54 -4.72
CA LEU A 225 13.70 9.34 -3.99
C LEU A 225 15.16 9.41 -3.54
N LYS A 226 16.10 9.77 -4.45
CA LYS A 226 17.52 9.96 -4.11
C LYS A 226 17.75 11.07 -3.08
N LYS A 227 16.98 12.17 -3.15
CA LYS A 227 17.08 13.26 -2.18
C LYS A 227 16.64 12.82 -0.79
N LEU A 228 15.53 12.11 -0.70
CA LEU A 228 14.97 11.61 0.56
C LEU A 228 15.88 10.54 1.20
N SER A 229 16.44 9.61 0.41
CA SER A 229 17.38 8.60 0.91
C SER A 229 18.61 9.22 1.56
N LYS A 230 19.23 10.24 0.93
CA LYS A 230 20.40 10.93 1.51
C LYS A 230 20.14 11.58 2.88
N VAL A 231 18.90 12.04 3.13
CA VAL A 231 18.53 12.63 4.42
C VAL A 231 18.41 11.54 5.50
N GLN A 232 18.08 10.31 5.12
CA GLN A 232 17.96 9.18 6.05
C GLN A 232 19.30 8.57 6.42
N ASP A 233 20.25 8.53 5.47
CA ASP A 233 21.60 8.02 5.70
C ASP A 233 22.43 8.92 6.64
N LEU A 234 21.96 10.16 6.86
CA LEU A 234 22.59 11.14 7.76
C LEU A 234 22.00 11.12 9.19
N ARG A 235 21.07 10.22 9.48
CA ARG A 235 20.41 10.04 10.79
C ARG A 235 20.71 8.66 11.36
#